data_bed6cc04bdb7028b11ce5054f8acdb37
#
_entry.id   bed6cc04bdb7028b11ce5054f8acdb37
#
_cell.length_a   1.000
_cell.length_b   1.000
_cell.length_c   1.000
_cell.angle_alpha   90.00
_cell.angle_beta   90.00
_cell.angle_gamma   90.00
#
_symmetry.space_group_name_H-M   'P 1'
#
loop_
_entity.id
_entity.type
_entity.pdbx_description
1 polymer ?
#
loop_
_entity_poly.entity_id
_entity_poly.type
_entity_poly.pdbx_seq_one_letter_code
_entity_poly.pdbx_strand_id
1 'polypeptide(L)'
;MNNHNNNETNNSNRLLAIFLIVSPLLIPIALPTAIIVGMKQWMPDEVEYPSIISLLTLCIGFFIVGIIFSFILHVFKLSEEKLKELGFLGFTISIVSTFLTMYVGYFWLANLNFTAVQLSPHAVLTFAILSTILLEAIFKLIDKFDTPNTKETI
;
A
#
# COMPACT_ATOMS: atom_id res chain seq x y z
N MET A 1 -16.35 43.61 7.83
CA MET A 1 -17.04 42.32 7.67
C MET A 1 -16.23 41.39 6.76
N ASN A 2 -15.10 40.79 7.22
CA ASN A 2 -14.32 39.86 6.37
C ASN A 2 -13.49 38.82 7.18
N ASN A 3 -14.00 38.38 8.35
CA ASN A 3 -13.28 37.39 9.18
C ASN A 3 -13.79 35.94 9.06
N HIS A 4 -14.81 35.64 8.23
CA HIS A 4 -15.39 34.29 8.15
C HIS A 4 -14.66 33.40 7.12
N ASN A 5 -14.06 33.94 6.08
CA ASN A 5 -13.43 33.13 5.02
C ASN A 5 -12.03 32.58 5.39
N ASN A 6 -11.32 33.19 6.35
CA ASN A 6 -9.98 32.74 6.72
C ASN A 6 -9.97 31.46 7.60
N ASN A 7 -11.06 31.18 8.31
CA ASN A 7 -11.14 30.00 9.18
C ASN A 7 -11.51 28.72 8.39
N GLU A 8 -12.28 28.83 7.32
CA GLU A 8 -12.67 27.66 6.51
C GLU A 8 -11.51 27.17 5.64
N THR A 9 -10.74 28.08 5.03
CA THR A 9 -9.54 27.72 4.27
C THR A 9 -8.44 27.11 5.13
N ASN A 10 -8.28 27.56 6.39
CA ASN A 10 -7.30 27.03 7.31
C ASN A 10 -7.69 25.63 7.80
N ASN A 11 -8.98 25.35 8.03
CA ASN A 11 -9.46 24.03 8.39
C ASN A 11 -9.37 23.03 7.23
N SER A 12 -9.68 23.45 6.01
CA SER A 12 -9.54 22.62 4.82
C SER A 12 -8.09 22.21 4.58
N ASN A 13 -7.14 23.12 4.71
CA ASN A 13 -5.72 22.85 4.55
C ASN A 13 -5.18 21.93 5.66
N ARG A 14 -5.67 22.05 6.90
CA ARG A 14 -5.33 21.15 8.01
C ARG A 14 -5.85 19.73 7.79
N LEU A 15 -7.10 19.58 7.35
CA LEU A 15 -7.68 18.28 7.03
C LEU A 15 -6.93 17.61 5.88
N LEU A 16 -6.57 18.36 4.84
CA LEU A 16 -5.81 17.87 3.71
C LEU A 16 -4.39 17.44 4.12
N ALA A 17 -3.72 18.19 4.99
CA ALA A 17 -2.43 17.84 5.54
C ALA A 17 -2.50 16.55 6.39
N ILE A 18 -3.53 16.41 7.26
CA ILE A 18 -3.75 15.19 8.04
C ILE A 18 -4.01 14.01 7.12
N PHE A 19 -4.83 14.17 6.08
CA PHE A 19 -5.13 13.13 5.10
C PHE A 19 -3.85 12.69 4.36
N LEU A 20 -3.00 13.62 3.92
CA LEU A 20 -1.74 13.32 3.24
C LEU A 20 -0.74 12.58 4.14
N ILE A 21 -0.75 12.84 5.45
CA ILE A 21 0.15 12.14 6.40
C ILE A 21 -0.40 10.76 6.75
N VAL A 22 -1.71 10.62 6.91
CA VAL A 22 -2.34 9.39 7.40
C VAL A 22 -2.62 8.40 6.26
N SER A 23 -2.90 8.87 5.04
CA SER A 23 -3.23 8.01 3.91
C SER A 23 -2.11 7.03 3.52
N PRO A 24 -0.81 7.39 3.49
CA PRO A 24 0.27 6.43 3.21
C PRO A 24 0.36 5.30 4.24
N LEU A 25 -0.11 5.54 5.46
CA LEU A 25 -0.14 4.52 6.51
C LEU A 25 -1.40 3.64 6.44
N LEU A 26 -2.54 4.22 6.12
CA LEU A 26 -3.82 3.49 6.07
C LEU A 26 -4.01 2.69 4.78
N ILE A 27 -3.54 3.18 3.65
CA ILE A 27 -3.70 2.53 2.35
C ILE A 27 -3.12 1.12 2.33
N PRO A 28 -1.88 0.86 2.80
CA PRO A 28 -1.30 -0.48 2.84
C PRO A 28 -2.07 -1.46 3.73
N ILE A 29 -2.89 -0.99 4.65
CA ILE A 29 -3.71 -1.83 5.53
C ILE A 29 -5.13 -2.00 4.95
N ALA A 30 -5.76 -0.92 4.56
CA ALA A 30 -7.16 -0.93 4.10
C ALA A 30 -7.31 -1.60 2.73
N LEU A 31 -6.38 -1.36 1.80
CA LEU A 31 -6.47 -1.87 0.43
C LEU A 31 -6.38 -3.40 0.36
N PRO A 32 -5.37 -4.07 0.96
CA PRO A 32 -5.33 -5.53 0.99
C PRO A 32 -6.57 -6.15 1.65
N THR A 33 -7.08 -5.53 2.73
CA THR A 33 -8.32 -5.98 3.37
C THR A 33 -9.50 -5.93 2.38
N ALA A 34 -9.67 -4.82 1.68
CA ALA A 34 -10.76 -4.65 0.71
C ALA A 34 -10.64 -5.66 -0.46
N ILE A 35 -9.42 -5.93 -0.94
CA ILE A 35 -9.16 -6.90 -1.99
C ILE A 35 -9.58 -8.30 -1.54
N ILE A 36 -9.16 -8.76 -0.35
CA ILE A 36 -9.50 -10.09 0.16
C ILE A 36 -11.00 -10.24 0.36
N VAL A 37 -11.67 -9.22 0.89
CA VAL A 37 -13.14 -9.20 1.03
C VAL A 37 -13.83 -9.30 -0.33
N GLY A 38 -13.34 -8.56 -1.34
CA GLY A 38 -13.83 -8.66 -2.71
C GLY A 38 -13.59 -10.03 -3.34
N MET A 39 -12.39 -10.59 -3.14
CA MET A 39 -12.05 -11.93 -3.64
C MET A 39 -12.93 -13.02 -3.02
N LYS A 40 -13.33 -12.91 -1.75
CA LYS A 40 -14.27 -13.85 -1.11
C LYS A 40 -15.61 -13.91 -1.84
N GLN A 41 -16.04 -12.84 -2.52
CA GLN A 41 -17.27 -12.83 -3.31
C GLN A 41 -17.09 -13.54 -4.67
N TRP A 42 -15.89 -13.48 -5.26
CA TRP A 42 -15.62 -14.05 -6.59
C TRP A 42 -15.07 -15.46 -6.52
N MET A 43 -14.33 -15.78 -5.43
CA MET A 43 -13.62 -17.04 -5.21
C MET A 43 -13.92 -17.57 -3.79
N PRO A 44 -15.21 -17.89 -3.48
CA PRO A 44 -15.63 -18.21 -2.12
C PRO A 44 -14.93 -19.45 -1.54
N ASP A 45 -14.58 -20.41 -2.41
CA ASP A 45 -13.92 -21.67 -2.00
C ASP A 45 -12.40 -21.54 -1.84
N GLU A 46 -11.81 -20.46 -2.34
CA GLU A 46 -10.36 -20.24 -2.32
C GLU A 46 -9.91 -19.24 -1.25
N VAL A 47 -10.85 -18.54 -0.64
CA VAL A 47 -10.58 -17.49 0.36
C VAL A 47 -11.36 -17.80 1.63
N GLU A 48 -10.67 -18.11 2.71
CA GLU A 48 -11.28 -18.36 4.02
C GLU A 48 -10.69 -17.44 5.08
N TYR A 49 -11.56 -16.76 5.85
CA TYR A 49 -11.14 -15.99 7.01
C TYR A 49 -12.22 -16.06 8.09
N PRO A 50 -11.83 -16.29 9.37
CA PRO A 50 -12.79 -16.47 10.46
C PRO A 50 -13.43 -15.15 10.90
N SER A 51 -12.73 -14.02 10.71
CA SER A 51 -13.21 -12.71 11.17
C SER A 51 -12.51 -11.56 10.43
N ILE A 52 -13.08 -10.37 10.49
CA ILE A 52 -12.45 -9.13 9.99
C ILE A 52 -11.16 -8.85 10.77
N ILE A 53 -11.08 -9.22 12.04
CA ILE A 53 -9.87 -9.04 12.85
C ILE A 53 -8.72 -9.86 12.28
N SER A 54 -8.97 -11.08 11.81
CA SER A 54 -7.91 -11.91 11.19
C SER A 54 -7.40 -11.29 9.88
N LEU A 55 -8.26 -10.61 9.11
CA LEU A 55 -7.84 -9.84 7.93
C LEU A 55 -6.96 -8.65 8.32
N LEU A 56 -7.35 -7.89 9.33
CA LEU A 56 -6.53 -6.78 9.82
C LEU A 56 -5.18 -7.27 10.35
N THR A 57 -5.14 -8.40 11.06
CA THR A 57 -3.89 -9.01 11.52
C THR A 57 -2.99 -9.37 10.34
N LEU A 58 -3.54 -9.97 9.28
CA LEU A 58 -2.81 -10.26 8.06
C LEU A 58 -2.25 -8.97 7.41
N CYS A 59 -3.04 -7.91 7.32
CA CYS A 59 -2.62 -6.65 6.73
C CYS A 59 -1.52 -5.95 7.55
N ILE A 60 -1.60 -6.02 8.88
CA ILE A 60 -0.51 -5.56 9.77
C ILE A 60 0.75 -6.41 9.52
N GLY A 61 0.59 -7.72 9.36
CA GLY A 61 1.69 -8.62 8.98
C GLY A 61 2.34 -8.20 7.66
N PHE A 62 1.58 -7.91 6.62
CA PHE A 62 2.10 -7.40 5.35
C PHE A 62 2.83 -6.07 5.51
N PHE A 63 2.33 -5.18 6.34
CA PHE A 63 2.99 -3.93 6.64
C PHE A 63 4.38 -4.15 7.27
N ILE A 64 4.47 -5.06 8.25
CA ILE A 64 5.75 -5.44 8.87
C ILE A 64 6.70 -6.07 7.84
N VAL A 65 6.21 -7.00 7.02
CA VAL A 65 7.00 -7.62 5.94
C VAL A 65 7.47 -6.56 4.95
N GLY A 66 6.62 -5.61 4.59
CA GLY A 66 6.97 -4.47 3.73
C GLY A 66 8.11 -3.62 4.29
N ILE A 67 8.10 -3.33 5.60
CA ILE A 67 9.20 -2.62 6.27
C ILE A 67 10.50 -3.43 6.16
N ILE A 68 10.45 -4.75 6.38
CA ILE A 68 11.62 -5.62 6.26
C ILE A 68 12.18 -5.60 4.84
N PHE A 69 11.32 -5.72 3.82
CA PHE A 69 11.73 -5.65 2.42
C PHE A 69 12.32 -4.27 2.07
N SER A 70 11.70 -3.18 2.54
CA SER A 70 12.21 -1.82 2.36
C SER A 70 13.60 -1.66 2.98
N PHE A 71 13.82 -2.22 4.17
CA PHE A 71 15.13 -2.23 4.81
C PHE A 71 16.16 -3.01 4.00
N ILE A 72 15.79 -4.18 3.45
CA ILE A 72 16.65 -4.97 2.57
C ILE A 72 17.05 -4.16 1.33
N LEU A 73 16.08 -3.52 0.66
CA LEU A 73 16.36 -2.66 -0.49
C LEU A 73 17.30 -1.50 -0.13
N HIS A 74 17.12 -0.91 1.06
CA HIS A 74 17.99 0.15 1.54
C HIS A 74 19.44 -0.32 1.73
N VAL A 75 19.65 -1.53 2.28
CA VAL A 75 20.99 -2.15 2.42
C VAL A 75 21.64 -2.35 1.05
N PHE A 76 20.87 -2.68 0.02
CA PHE A 76 21.34 -2.77 -1.36
C PHE A 76 21.52 -1.41 -2.05
N LYS A 77 21.38 -0.30 -1.30
CA LYS A 77 21.44 1.08 -1.81
C LYS A 77 20.40 1.40 -2.89
N LEU A 78 19.29 0.68 -2.88
CA LEU A 78 18.12 0.89 -3.72
C LEU A 78 17.07 1.69 -2.94
N SER A 79 17.44 2.90 -2.47
CA SER A 79 16.49 3.81 -1.82
C SER A 79 15.44 4.31 -2.82
N GLU A 80 14.29 4.76 -2.33
CA GLU A 80 13.20 5.28 -3.18
C GLU A 80 13.68 6.41 -4.12
N GLU A 81 14.57 7.28 -3.65
CA GLU A 81 15.16 8.35 -4.45
C GLU A 81 15.95 7.78 -5.64
N LYS A 82 16.79 6.77 -5.41
CA LYS A 82 17.55 6.11 -6.47
C LYS A 82 16.65 5.32 -7.42
N LEU A 83 15.59 4.70 -6.92
CA LEU A 83 14.61 4.03 -7.77
C LEU A 83 13.91 5.04 -8.69
N LYS A 84 13.60 6.26 -8.21
CA LYS A 84 13.05 7.33 -9.03
C LYS A 84 14.05 7.81 -10.10
N GLU A 85 15.34 7.89 -9.80
CA GLU A 85 16.41 8.22 -10.75
C GLU A 85 16.60 7.16 -11.85
N LEU A 86 16.40 5.88 -11.52
CA LEU A 86 16.50 4.77 -12.46
C LEU A 86 15.32 4.68 -13.46
N GLY A 87 14.31 5.55 -13.35
CA GLY A 87 13.19 5.63 -14.27
C GLY A 87 12.44 4.31 -14.43
N PHE A 88 12.42 3.76 -15.65
CA PHE A 88 11.70 2.51 -15.93
C PHE A 88 12.23 1.30 -15.14
N LEU A 89 13.54 1.18 -14.96
CA LEU A 89 14.14 0.10 -14.14
C LEU A 89 13.74 0.21 -12.68
N GLY A 90 13.76 1.41 -12.12
CA GLY A 90 13.31 1.64 -10.74
C GLY A 90 11.84 1.28 -10.54
N PHE A 91 11.00 1.64 -11.50
CA PHE A 91 9.59 1.25 -11.50
C PHE A 91 9.39 -0.27 -11.55
N THR A 92 10.15 -0.97 -12.39
CA THR A 92 10.11 -2.44 -12.45
C THR A 92 10.53 -3.07 -11.13
N ILE A 93 11.59 -2.56 -10.50
CA ILE A 93 12.07 -3.05 -9.18
C ILE A 93 11.00 -2.81 -8.11
N SER A 94 10.32 -1.66 -8.11
CA SER A 94 9.23 -1.37 -7.19
C SER A 94 8.09 -2.39 -7.33
N ILE A 95 7.61 -2.61 -8.55
CA ILE A 95 6.55 -3.60 -8.83
C ILE A 95 6.95 -5.00 -8.35
N VAL A 96 8.15 -5.45 -8.71
CA VAL A 96 8.63 -6.78 -8.33
C VAL A 96 8.77 -6.90 -6.81
N SER A 97 9.30 -5.87 -6.14
CA SER A 97 9.42 -5.84 -4.68
C SER A 97 8.06 -5.90 -4.00
N THR A 98 7.09 -5.10 -4.45
CA THR A 98 5.72 -5.09 -3.91
C THR A 98 5.05 -6.45 -4.12
N PHE A 99 5.17 -7.02 -5.32
CA PHE A 99 4.65 -8.35 -5.63
C PHE A 99 5.26 -9.42 -4.71
N LEU A 100 6.58 -9.44 -4.56
CA LEU A 100 7.28 -10.38 -3.69
C LEU A 100 6.87 -10.21 -2.22
N THR A 101 6.71 -8.97 -1.76
CA THR A 101 6.24 -8.67 -0.41
C THR A 101 4.87 -9.29 -0.16
N MET A 102 3.94 -9.17 -1.11
CA MET A 102 2.59 -9.73 -0.98
C MET A 102 2.59 -11.26 -1.14
N TYR A 103 3.27 -11.79 -2.16
CA TYR A 103 3.25 -13.21 -2.46
C TYR A 103 4.05 -14.04 -1.44
N VAL A 104 5.33 -13.73 -1.26
CA VAL A 104 6.21 -14.44 -0.31
C VAL A 104 5.82 -14.11 1.12
N GLY A 105 5.43 -12.86 1.37
CA GLY A 105 4.98 -12.41 2.68
C GLY A 105 3.79 -13.19 3.21
N TYR A 106 2.80 -13.50 2.36
CA TYR A 106 1.67 -14.34 2.76
C TYR A 106 2.14 -15.70 3.25
N PHE A 107 2.96 -16.42 2.47
CA PHE A 107 3.43 -17.76 2.88
C PHE A 107 4.27 -17.70 4.15
N TRP A 108 5.06 -16.65 4.31
CA TRP A 108 5.85 -16.48 5.53
C TRP A 108 4.97 -16.23 6.75
N LEU A 109 3.98 -15.35 6.66
CA LEU A 109 3.03 -15.09 7.73
C LEU A 109 2.16 -16.33 8.06
N ALA A 110 1.75 -17.09 7.05
CA ALA A 110 1.00 -18.34 7.23
C ALA A 110 1.84 -19.40 7.93
N ASN A 111 3.11 -19.58 7.53
CA ASN A 111 4.02 -20.54 8.18
C ASN A 111 4.34 -20.17 9.64
N LEU A 112 4.35 -18.88 9.97
CA LEU A 112 4.54 -18.41 11.35
C LEU A 112 3.26 -18.47 12.18
N ASN A 113 2.14 -18.95 11.61
CA ASN A 113 0.81 -18.91 12.24
C ASN A 113 0.40 -17.50 12.70
N PHE A 114 0.89 -16.47 12.00
CA PHE A 114 0.59 -15.07 12.32
C PHE A 114 -0.83 -14.69 11.91
N THR A 115 -1.41 -15.41 10.96
CA THR A 115 -2.76 -15.17 10.44
C THR A 115 -3.58 -16.44 10.40
N ALA A 116 -4.89 -16.31 10.68
CA ALA A 116 -5.88 -17.36 10.48
C ALA A 116 -6.56 -17.29 9.09
N VAL A 117 -6.14 -16.35 8.23
CA VAL A 117 -6.63 -16.24 6.86
C VAL A 117 -5.98 -17.33 6.02
N GLN A 118 -6.82 -18.11 5.33
CA GLN A 118 -6.38 -19.17 4.42
C GLN A 118 -6.73 -18.77 2.98
N LEU A 119 -5.71 -18.71 2.15
CA LEU A 119 -5.83 -18.45 0.72
C LEU A 119 -5.26 -19.65 -0.05
N SER A 120 -5.96 -20.12 -1.06
CA SER A 120 -5.40 -21.10 -1.99
C SER A 120 -4.20 -20.50 -2.76
N PRO A 121 -3.31 -21.31 -3.34
CA PRO A 121 -2.20 -20.79 -4.14
C PRO A 121 -2.63 -19.85 -5.26
N HIS A 122 -3.78 -20.12 -5.91
CA HIS A 122 -4.35 -19.24 -6.93
C HIS A 122 -4.85 -17.92 -6.33
N ALA A 123 -5.52 -17.99 -5.19
CA ALA A 123 -5.97 -16.79 -4.49
C ALA A 123 -4.80 -15.92 -4.03
N VAL A 124 -3.71 -16.51 -3.52
CA VAL A 124 -2.49 -15.75 -3.15
C VAL A 124 -1.89 -15.05 -4.35
N LEU A 125 -1.78 -15.72 -5.51
CA LEU A 125 -1.26 -15.13 -6.73
C LEU A 125 -2.15 -13.97 -7.20
N THR A 126 -3.45 -14.19 -7.27
CA THR A 126 -4.45 -13.17 -7.67
C THR A 126 -4.39 -11.98 -6.72
N PHE A 127 -4.34 -12.22 -5.42
CA PHE A 127 -4.21 -11.20 -4.39
C PHE A 127 -2.92 -10.37 -4.56
N ALA A 128 -1.77 -11.04 -4.77
CA ALA A 128 -0.50 -10.37 -4.94
C ALA A 128 -0.49 -9.47 -6.19
N ILE A 129 -1.04 -9.95 -7.32
CA ILE A 129 -1.13 -9.17 -8.56
C ILE A 129 -2.04 -7.95 -8.36
N LEU A 130 -3.27 -8.15 -7.85
CA LEU A 130 -4.22 -7.06 -7.64
C LEU A 130 -3.69 -6.03 -6.66
N SER A 131 -3.12 -6.47 -5.53
CA SER A 131 -2.54 -5.59 -4.53
C SER A 131 -1.39 -4.76 -5.11
N THR A 132 -0.50 -5.38 -5.88
CA THR A 132 0.63 -4.70 -6.51
C THR A 132 0.15 -3.62 -7.48
N ILE A 133 -0.77 -3.96 -8.39
CA ILE A 133 -1.28 -3.00 -9.38
C ILE A 133 -1.95 -1.82 -8.69
N LEU A 134 -2.81 -2.09 -7.70
CA LEU A 134 -3.56 -1.04 -7.01
C LEU A 134 -2.67 -0.17 -6.13
N LEU A 135 -1.74 -0.76 -5.37
CA LEU A 135 -0.80 0.00 -4.55
C LEU A 135 0.07 0.92 -5.40
N GLU A 136 0.68 0.39 -6.47
CA GLU A 136 1.50 1.19 -7.38
C GLU A 136 0.70 2.31 -8.06
N ALA A 137 -0.54 2.05 -8.46
CA ALA A 137 -1.42 3.05 -9.04
C ALA A 137 -1.74 4.17 -8.04
N ILE A 138 -2.04 3.81 -6.77
CA ILE A 138 -2.36 4.77 -5.72
C ILE A 138 -1.12 5.60 -5.35
N PHE A 139 0.04 4.97 -5.17
CA PHE A 139 1.26 5.72 -4.84
C PHE A 139 1.66 6.68 -5.96
N LYS A 140 1.56 6.30 -7.22
CA LYS A 140 1.76 7.22 -8.35
C LYS A 140 0.77 8.38 -8.35
N LEU A 141 -0.47 8.12 -7.95
CA LEU A 141 -1.48 9.17 -7.86
C LEU A 141 -1.13 10.15 -6.74
N ILE A 142 -0.72 9.66 -5.56
CA ILE A 142 -0.30 10.48 -4.42
C ILE A 142 0.93 11.32 -4.80
N ASP A 143 1.95 10.73 -5.40
CA ASP A 143 3.16 11.44 -5.87
C ASP A 143 2.82 12.60 -6.82
N LYS A 144 1.79 12.43 -7.68
CA LYS A 144 1.33 13.48 -8.59
C LYS A 144 0.68 14.67 -7.87
N PHE A 145 0.03 14.42 -6.74
CA PHE A 145 -0.58 15.48 -5.94
C PHE A 145 0.42 16.17 -5.01
N ASP A 146 1.51 15.49 -4.65
CA ASP A 146 2.53 15.99 -3.72
C ASP A 146 3.60 16.87 -4.43
N THR A 147 3.61 16.89 -5.78
CA THR A 147 4.49 17.76 -6.54
C THR A 147 3.80 19.13 -6.68
N PRO A 148 4.15 20.16 -5.87
CA PRO A 148 3.62 21.49 -6.08
C PRO A 148 4.05 21.98 -7.48
N ASN A 149 3.12 22.55 -8.23
CA ASN A 149 3.36 23.23 -9.50
C ASN A 149 4.40 24.35 -9.33
N THR A 150 5.68 24.00 -9.31
CA THR A 150 6.77 24.97 -9.43
C THR A 150 7.06 25.22 -10.91
N LYS A 151 6.02 25.66 -11.63
CA LYS A 151 6.14 26.27 -12.96
C LYS A 151 5.23 27.47 -13.00
N GLU A 152 5.74 28.56 -12.48
CA GLU A 152 5.44 29.91 -12.96
C GLU A 152 6.24 30.89 -12.11
N THR A 153 7.44 31.22 -12.57
CA THR A 153 8.00 32.57 -12.51
C THR A 153 9.31 32.56 -13.32
N ILE A 154 9.20 32.84 -14.59
CA ILE A 154 10.22 33.57 -15.40
C ILE A 154 9.49 34.63 -16.14
#